data_196e226d9a8282d6b2c932417514f2a7
#
_entry.id   196e226d9a8282d6b2c932417514f2a7
#
_cell.length_a   1.000
_cell.length_b   1.000
_cell.length_c   1.000
_cell.angle_alpha   90.00
_cell.angle_beta   90.00
_cell.angle_gamma   90.00
#
_symmetry.space_group_name_H-M   'P 1'
#
loop_
_entity.id
_entity.type
_entity.pdbx_description
1 polymer ?
#
loop_
_entity_poly.entity_id
_entity_poly.type
_entity_poly.pdbx_seq_one_letter_code
_entity_poly.pdbx_strand_id
1 'polypeptide(L)'
;YHPAYFMALAKTNPKFTIVISHGHDDHFDDDFLAAMPENTTVLLPKYDSIGPRKRLERCGIENIIEFDSNGVQHNGVEYKSFIFKDVSMDDAFITIATEDCIVAHGNDNWQELPDDVLNIVKTDFAKYDKQDTLFMSQTNMADGFPLIYENYTPEEKAFLAKRRQDNMIISSVKNALSVDAGAFLSYAGMAIPFIKGQENLLDEAYCKSLDYVNKLLVENNVDNSIVLDMVPGDSYDFNKVDKLFGKNYFNHEEIKQASVDFYKKYEWINNCDTYQESMKLSADEKGGLLDLFLGNFKEFVLKKYGKTEDFHGDVFNIKLTFKDSDVEKTISFNDDAEIHATFTFDVVPMEKILT
;
A
#
# COMPACT_ATOMS: atom_id res chain seq x y z
N TYR A 1 -16.91 -0.67 -6.26
CA TYR A 1 -18.11 -1.25 -5.62
C TYR A 1 -18.30 -0.64 -4.22
N HIS A 2 -19.56 -0.35 -3.84
CA HIS A 2 -19.86 0.22 -2.53
C HIS A 2 -19.72 -0.85 -1.44
N PRO A 3 -19.21 -0.54 -0.23
CA PRO A 3 -19.09 -1.50 0.87
C PRO A 3 -20.37 -2.30 1.15
N ALA A 4 -21.55 -1.69 0.96
CA ALA A 4 -22.82 -2.36 1.10
C ALA A 4 -23.02 -3.58 0.16
N TYR A 5 -22.36 -3.59 -1.00
CA TYR A 5 -22.40 -4.75 -1.91
C TYR A 5 -21.68 -5.96 -1.32
N PHE A 6 -20.49 -5.75 -0.78
CA PHE A 6 -19.72 -6.84 -0.14
C PHE A 6 -20.40 -7.34 1.13
N MET A 7 -21.01 -6.43 1.89
CA MET A 7 -21.82 -6.81 3.06
C MET A 7 -23.04 -7.67 2.66
N ALA A 8 -23.70 -7.34 1.54
CA ALA A 8 -24.80 -8.14 1.03
C ALA A 8 -24.31 -9.53 0.57
N LEU A 9 -23.18 -9.61 -0.11
CA LEU A 9 -22.55 -10.89 -0.50
C LEU A 9 -22.18 -11.73 0.73
N ALA A 10 -21.56 -11.15 1.74
CA ALA A 10 -21.20 -11.83 2.97
C ALA A 10 -22.41 -12.43 3.69
N LYS A 11 -23.53 -11.71 3.70
CA LYS A 11 -24.79 -12.18 4.32
C LYS A 11 -25.47 -13.30 3.54
N THR A 12 -25.31 -13.35 2.22
CA THR A 12 -26.02 -14.30 1.33
C THR A 12 -25.16 -15.46 0.86
N ASN A 13 -23.84 -15.34 0.93
CA ASN A 13 -22.92 -16.37 0.50
C ASN A 13 -22.11 -16.91 1.69
N PRO A 14 -22.40 -18.13 2.17
CA PRO A 14 -21.68 -18.72 3.30
C PRO A 14 -20.22 -19.05 3.00
N LYS A 15 -19.80 -19.02 1.75
CA LYS A 15 -18.41 -19.20 1.32
C LYS A 15 -17.67 -17.85 1.14
N PHE A 16 -18.33 -16.73 1.43
CA PHE A 16 -17.69 -15.44 1.34
C PHE A 16 -16.48 -15.37 2.27
N THR A 17 -15.35 -15.03 1.71
CA THR A 17 -14.07 -15.00 2.42
C THR A 17 -13.35 -13.71 2.07
N ILE A 18 -12.79 -13.07 3.07
CA ILE A 18 -11.95 -11.87 2.92
C ILE A 18 -10.49 -12.30 3.00
N VAL A 19 -9.67 -11.83 2.09
CA VAL A 19 -8.21 -11.98 2.16
C VAL A 19 -7.62 -10.60 2.44
N ILE A 20 -6.88 -10.48 3.54
CA ILE A 20 -6.19 -9.24 3.90
C ILE A 20 -4.70 -9.45 3.67
N SER A 21 -4.10 -8.62 2.85
CA SER A 21 -2.68 -8.71 2.53
C SER A 21 -1.79 -8.20 3.64
N HIS A 22 -2.15 -7.07 4.26
CA HIS A 22 -1.37 -6.43 5.32
C HIS A 22 -2.19 -5.40 6.12
N GLY A 23 -1.56 -4.78 7.11
CA GLY A 23 -2.24 -3.97 8.12
C GLY A 23 -2.33 -2.46 7.82
N HIS A 24 -1.97 -1.97 6.62
CA HIS A 24 -2.17 -0.56 6.26
C HIS A 24 -3.66 -0.24 6.12
N ASP A 25 -4.05 1.00 6.42
CA ASP A 25 -5.47 1.39 6.52
C ASP A 25 -6.22 1.36 5.19
N ASP A 26 -5.54 1.46 4.07
CA ASP A 26 -6.11 1.33 2.72
C ASP A 26 -6.32 -0.15 2.31
N HIS A 27 -5.77 -1.11 3.06
CA HIS A 27 -5.96 -2.56 2.89
C HIS A 27 -6.72 -3.20 4.06
N PHE A 28 -6.88 -2.48 5.16
CA PHE A 28 -7.49 -2.97 6.39
C PHE A 28 -8.43 -1.91 6.97
N ASP A 29 -9.70 -1.96 6.60
CA ASP A 29 -10.73 -1.04 7.07
C ASP A 29 -11.43 -1.65 8.31
N ASP A 30 -11.13 -1.10 9.50
CA ASP A 30 -11.67 -1.59 10.77
C ASP A 30 -13.20 -1.48 10.83
N ASP A 31 -13.78 -0.38 10.32
CA ASP A 31 -15.22 -0.15 10.35
C ASP A 31 -15.96 -1.12 9.42
N PHE A 32 -15.39 -1.37 8.23
CA PHE A 32 -15.92 -2.36 7.30
C PHE A 32 -15.87 -3.77 7.90
N LEU A 33 -14.77 -4.15 8.50
CA LEU A 33 -14.60 -5.47 9.12
C LEU A 33 -15.52 -5.67 10.33
N ALA A 34 -15.64 -4.65 11.19
CA ALA A 34 -16.55 -4.69 12.34
C ALA A 34 -18.04 -4.78 11.94
N ALA A 35 -18.37 -4.33 10.72
CA ALA A 35 -19.74 -4.44 10.19
C ALA A 35 -20.02 -5.78 9.48
N MET A 36 -19.03 -6.66 9.33
CA MET A 36 -19.21 -7.97 8.71
C MET A 36 -20.04 -8.92 9.58
N PRO A 37 -20.73 -9.90 8.99
CA PRO A 37 -21.39 -10.96 9.75
C PRO A 37 -20.40 -11.72 10.63
N GLU A 38 -20.82 -12.15 11.83
CA GLU A 38 -20.01 -12.88 12.80
C GLU A 38 -19.35 -14.16 12.24
N ASN A 39 -19.96 -14.78 11.23
CA ASN A 39 -19.45 -15.97 10.57
C ASN A 39 -18.50 -15.69 9.40
N THR A 40 -18.14 -14.44 9.17
CA THR A 40 -17.19 -14.08 8.10
C THR A 40 -15.82 -14.70 8.38
N THR A 41 -15.28 -15.39 7.38
CA THR A 41 -13.92 -15.92 7.44
C THR A 41 -12.95 -14.92 6.83
N VAL A 42 -11.86 -14.65 7.55
CA VAL A 42 -10.75 -13.83 7.06
C VAL A 42 -9.49 -14.67 6.95
N LEU A 43 -8.89 -14.66 5.77
CA LEU A 43 -7.55 -15.22 5.55
C LEU A 43 -6.52 -14.11 5.76
N LEU A 44 -5.51 -14.41 6.57
CA LEU A 44 -4.43 -13.50 6.93
C LEU A 44 -3.07 -14.17 6.71
N PRO A 45 -2.12 -13.55 5.98
CA PRO A 45 -0.76 -14.04 5.95
C PRO A 45 -0.18 -14.22 7.35
N LYS A 46 0.59 -15.28 7.54
CA LYS A 46 1.20 -15.60 8.84
C LYS A 46 2.41 -14.72 9.08
N TYR A 47 2.18 -13.55 9.66
CA TYR A 47 3.23 -12.62 10.04
C TYR A 47 3.97 -13.02 11.31
N ASP A 48 5.22 -12.56 11.47
CA ASP A 48 5.94 -12.66 12.73
C ASP A 48 5.30 -11.76 13.83
N SER A 49 4.65 -10.67 13.40
CA SER A 49 3.88 -9.77 14.26
C SER A 49 2.46 -10.30 14.50
N ILE A 50 2.02 -10.26 15.75
CA ILE A 50 0.62 -10.59 16.13
C ILE A 50 -0.34 -9.40 15.93
N GLY A 51 0.17 -8.24 15.52
CA GLY A 51 -0.58 -6.99 15.38
C GLY A 51 -1.80 -7.13 14.46
N PRO A 52 -1.64 -7.57 13.19
CA PRO A 52 -2.76 -7.71 12.26
C PRO A 52 -3.85 -8.67 12.76
N ARG A 53 -3.46 -9.80 13.34
CA ARG A 53 -4.42 -10.74 13.93
C ARG A 53 -5.21 -10.11 15.08
N LYS A 54 -4.52 -9.44 16.01
CA LYS A 54 -5.20 -8.74 17.12
C LYS A 54 -6.10 -7.60 16.66
N ARG A 55 -5.75 -6.95 15.55
CA ARG A 55 -6.59 -5.93 14.94
C ARG A 55 -7.90 -6.55 14.43
N LEU A 56 -7.85 -7.70 13.75
CA LEU A 56 -9.03 -8.46 13.34
C LEU A 56 -9.91 -8.89 14.54
N GLU A 57 -9.30 -9.41 15.58
CA GLU A 57 -10.00 -9.82 16.80
C GLU A 57 -10.74 -8.63 17.46
N ARG A 58 -10.15 -7.42 17.44
CA ARG A 58 -10.82 -6.19 17.91
C ARG A 58 -11.99 -5.76 17.04
N CYS A 59 -11.95 -6.05 15.74
CA CYS A 59 -13.08 -5.86 14.84
C CYS A 59 -14.20 -6.91 15.01
N GLY A 60 -14.04 -7.87 15.92
CA GLY A 60 -15.01 -8.93 16.17
C GLY A 60 -14.91 -10.11 15.20
N ILE A 61 -13.84 -10.21 14.44
CA ILE A 61 -13.59 -11.35 13.53
C ILE A 61 -13.02 -12.51 14.34
N GLU A 62 -13.77 -13.61 14.46
CA GLU A 62 -13.36 -14.82 15.18
C GLU A 62 -12.77 -15.90 14.25
N ASN A 63 -13.27 -15.97 13.01
CA ASN A 63 -12.84 -16.97 12.04
C ASN A 63 -11.64 -16.48 11.24
N ILE A 64 -10.44 -16.56 11.82
CA ILE A 64 -9.18 -16.14 11.20
C ILE A 64 -8.36 -17.36 10.82
N ILE A 65 -8.09 -17.52 9.53
CA ILE A 65 -7.22 -18.57 8.97
C ILE A 65 -5.90 -17.93 8.56
N GLU A 66 -4.82 -18.28 9.25
CA GLU A 66 -3.48 -17.83 8.88
C GLU A 66 -2.87 -18.78 7.83
N PHE A 67 -2.17 -18.21 6.84
CA PHE A 67 -1.55 -18.98 5.76
C PHE A 67 -0.15 -18.44 5.41
N ASP A 68 0.68 -19.32 4.89
CA ASP A 68 2.07 -19.04 4.50
C ASP A 68 2.38 -19.60 3.10
N SER A 69 3.66 -19.74 2.76
CA SER A 69 4.11 -20.29 1.48
C SER A 69 3.81 -21.79 1.28
N ASN A 70 3.48 -22.53 2.36
CA ASN A 70 3.02 -23.91 2.23
C ASN A 70 1.58 -24.01 1.75
N GLY A 71 0.84 -22.93 1.87
CA GLY A 71 -0.54 -22.80 1.43
C GLY A 71 -1.57 -23.35 2.41
N VAL A 72 -2.81 -22.90 2.21
CA VAL A 72 -4.01 -23.40 2.89
C VAL A 72 -5.12 -23.62 1.86
N GLN A 73 -5.90 -24.68 2.05
CA GLN A 73 -7.11 -24.94 1.29
C GLN A 73 -8.33 -24.44 2.06
N HIS A 74 -9.10 -23.56 1.43
CA HIS A 74 -10.35 -23.09 2.00
C HIS A 74 -11.42 -22.93 0.91
N ASN A 75 -12.58 -23.55 1.10
CA ASN A 75 -13.72 -23.54 0.16
C ASN A 75 -13.38 -23.97 -1.29
N GLY A 76 -12.40 -24.86 -1.48
CA GLY A 76 -11.96 -25.32 -2.80
C GLY A 76 -10.97 -24.38 -3.49
N VAL A 77 -10.42 -23.41 -2.76
CA VAL A 77 -9.40 -22.47 -3.23
C VAL A 77 -8.13 -22.63 -2.41
N GLU A 78 -6.98 -22.70 -3.07
CA GLU A 78 -5.67 -22.68 -2.43
C GLU A 78 -5.17 -21.24 -2.31
N TYR A 79 -4.66 -20.89 -1.14
CA TYR A 79 -4.05 -19.58 -0.86
C TYR A 79 -2.63 -19.78 -0.37
N LYS A 80 -1.67 -19.05 -0.93
CA LYS A 80 -0.30 -18.97 -0.43
C LYS A 80 0.10 -17.53 -0.24
N SER A 81 0.96 -17.26 0.75
CA SER A 81 1.52 -15.93 0.97
C SER A 81 3.04 -15.97 1.10
N PHE A 82 3.68 -14.94 0.58
CA PHE A 82 5.12 -14.73 0.61
C PHE A 82 5.39 -13.35 1.20
N ILE A 83 6.00 -13.32 2.38
CA ILE A 83 6.29 -12.07 3.09
C ILE A 83 7.72 -11.67 2.75
N PHE A 84 7.89 -10.45 2.23
CA PHE A 84 9.20 -9.90 1.90
C PHE A 84 9.75 -9.14 3.09
N LYS A 85 10.72 -9.76 3.78
CA LYS A 85 11.29 -9.23 5.03
C LYS A 85 12.09 -7.94 4.87
N ASP A 86 12.57 -7.66 3.66
CA ASP A 86 13.50 -6.56 3.40
C ASP A 86 12.81 -5.26 2.94
N VAL A 87 11.50 -5.30 2.62
CA VAL A 87 10.83 -4.19 1.95
C VAL A 87 9.76 -3.52 2.81
N SER A 88 8.96 -4.32 3.49
CA SER A 88 7.97 -3.84 4.45
C SER A 88 7.76 -4.93 5.49
N MET A 89 7.65 -4.51 6.74
CA MET A 89 7.60 -5.47 7.85
C MET A 89 6.37 -6.38 7.83
N ASP A 90 5.32 -6.01 7.09
CA ASP A 90 4.02 -6.70 7.19
C ASP A 90 3.25 -6.69 5.84
N ASP A 91 3.95 -6.75 4.70
CA ASP A 91 3.30 -6.85 3.40
C ASP A 91 3.52 -8.23 2.75
N ALA A 92 2.51 -8.74 2.06
CA ALA A 92 2.54 -10.06 1.49
C ALA A 92 2.13 -10.07 0.01
N PHE A 93 2.94 -10.73 -0.80
CA PHE A 93 2.55 -11.24 -2.10
C PHE A 93 1.68 -12.48 -1.92
N ILE A 94 0.57 -12.59 -2.65
CA ILE A 94 -0.40 -13.67 -2.45
C ILE A 94 -0.69 -14.37 -3.77
N THR A 95 -0.78 -15.70 -3.75
CA THR A 95 -1.37 -16.48 -4.84
C THR A 95 -2.69 -17.10 -4.42
N ILE A 96 -3.66 -17.08 -5.31
CA ILE A 96 -5.01 -17.62 -5.14
C ILE A 96 -5.28 -18.56 -6.32
N ALA A 97 -5.52 -19.83 -6.04
CA ALA A 97 -5.64 -20.84 -7.07
C ALA A 97 -6.89 -21.71 -6.87
N THR A 98 -7.61 -21.95 -7.96
CA THR A 98 -8.70 -22.92 -8.05
C THR A 98 -8.25 -24.14 -8.87
N GLU A 99 -9.14 -25.06 -9.20
CA GLU A 99 -8.84 -26.12 -10.17
C GLU A 99 -8.67 -25.59 -11.60
N ASP A 100 -9.28 -24.43 -11.93
CA ASP A 100 -9.35 -23.90 -13.28
C ASP A 100 -8.36 -22.76 -13.56
N CYS A 101 -7.97 -21.98 -12.55
CA CYS A 101 -7.16 -20.79 -12.74
C CYS A 101 -6.30 -20.42 -11.52
N ILE A 102 -5.28 -19.60 -11.76
CA ILE A 102 -4.44 -19.01 -10.71
C ILE A 102 -4.29 -17.51 -10.89
N VAL A 103 -4.38 -16.79 -9.78
CA VAL A 103 -4.15 -15.36 -9.68
C VAL A 103 -3.00 -15.09 -8.72
N ALA A 104 -2.01 -14.32 -9.15
CA ALA A 104 -1.01 -13.73 -8.27
C ALA A 104 -1.34 -12.27 -8.01
N HIS A 105 -1.35 -11.86 -6.76
CA HIS A 105 -1.66 -10.50 -6.32
C HIS A 105 -0.46 -9.90 -5.59
N GLY A 106 0.17 -8.90 -6.22
CA GLY A 106 1.39 -8.27 -5.73
C GLY A 106 1.18 -7.40 -4.50
N ASN A 107 -0.06 -6.94 -4.24
CA ASN A 107 -0.37 -5.92 -3.24
C ASN A 107 0.53 -4.68 -3.47
N ASP A 108 1.19 -4.17 -2.44
CA ASP A 108 2.09 -3.03 -2.55
C ASP A 108 3.51 -3.43 -2.99
N ASN A 109 3.74 -4.74 -3.20
CA ASN A 109 5.03 -5.26 -3.68
C ASN A 109 5.12 -5.19 -5.20
N TRP A 110 5.77 -4.16 -5.70
CA TRP A 110 6.04 -3.96 -7.13
C TRP A 110 7.49 -4.28 -7.51
N GLN A 111 8.34 -4.53 -6.53
CA GLN A 111 9.76 -4.83 -6.72
C GLN A 111 9.95 -6.21 -7.38
N GLU A 112 11.15 -6.48 -7.86
CA GLU A 112 11.49 -7.80 -8.39
C GLU A 112 11.24 -8.88 -7.33
N LEU A 113 10.55 -9.94 -7.73
CA LEU A 113 10.31 -11.08 -6.85
C LEU A 113 11.65 -11.74 -6.50
N PRO A 114 11.91 -12.04 -5.22
CA PRO A 114 13.07 -12.86 -4.84
C PRO A 114 13.08 -14.20 -5.59
N ASP A 115 14.26 -14.69 -5.94
CA ASP A 115 14.41 -15.89 -6.78
C ASP A 115 13.67 -17.12 -6.22
N ASP A 116 13.67 -17.31 -4.92
CA ASP A 116 12.96 -18.41 -4.25
C ASP A 116 11.44 -18.29 -4.40
N VAL A 117 10.88 -17.09 -4.23
CA VAL A 117 9.46 -16.80 -4.45
C VAL A 117 9.13 -16.96 -5.93
N LEU A 118 9.92 -16.36 -6.81
CA LEU A 118 9.74 -16.43 -8.26
C LEU A 118 9.66 -17.89 -8.72
N ASN A 119 10.56 -18.77 -8.26
CA ASN A 119 10.59 -20.17 -8.63
C ASN A 119 9.34 -20.95 -8.15
N ILE A 120 8.83 -20.65 -6.95
CA ILE A 120 7.61 -21.26 -6.42
C ILE A 120 6.41 -20.81 -7.26
N VAL A 121 6.24 -19.50 -7.46
CA VAL A 121 5.12 -18.93 -8.20
C VAL A 121 5.13 -19.41 -9.65
N LYS A 122 6.28 -19.43 -10.31
CA LYS A 122 6.45 -19.97 -11.66
C LYS A 122 6.06 -21.45 -11.74
N THR A 123 6.43 -22.25 -10.75
CA THR A 123 6.07 -23.67 -10.67
C THR A 123 4.56 -23.84 -10.48
N ASP A 124 3.92 -22.96 -9.70
CA ASP A 124 2.48 -23.01 -9.50
C ASP A 124 1.74 -22.57 -10.77
N PHE A 125 2.18 -21.52 -11.45
CA PHE A 125 1.62 -21.07 -12.73
C PHE A 125 1.71 -22.14 -13.82
N ALA A 126 2.83 -22.87 -13.88
CA ALA A 126 3.03 -23.94 -14.88
C ALA A 126 2.06 -25.14 -14.75
N LYS A 127 1.22 -25.19 -13.73
CA LYS A 127 0.16 -26.19 -13.57
C LYS A 127 -1.09 -25.86 -14.38
N TYR A 128 -1.20 -24.65 -14.90
CA TYR A 128 -2.36 -24.10 -15.61
C TYR A 128 -2.01 -23.79 -17.06
N ASP A 129 -3.00 -23.78 -17.93
CA ASP A 129 -2.83 -23.20 -19.25
C ASP A 129 -2.54 -21.71 -19.11
N LYS A 130 -1.64 -21.18 -19.93
CA LYS A 130 -1.19 -19.78 -19.83
C LYS A 130 -2.36 -18.78 -19.80
N GLN A 131 -3.40 -19.02 -20.58
CA GLN A 131 -4.60 -18.19 -20.63
C GLN A 131 -5.35 -18.11 -19.28
N ASP A 132 -5.21 -19.13 -18.41
CA ASP A 132 -5.91 -19.23 -17.13
C ASP A 132 -5.07 -18.68 -15.96
N THR A 133 -4.07 -17.88 -16.29
CA THR A 133 -3.16 -17.28 -15.32
C THR A 133 -3.21 -15.74 -15.36
N LEU A 134 -3.33 -15.11 -14.19
CA LEU A 134 -3.40 -13.67 -14.03
C LEU A 134 -2.40 -13.17 -13.00
N PHE A 135 -1.63 -12.16 -13.34
CA PHE A 135 -0.79 -11.42 -12.40
C PHE A 135 -1.35 -10.01 -12.18
N MET A 136 -1.56 -9.65 -10.93
CA MET A 136 -2.06 -8.32 -10.53
C MET A 136 -1.02 -7.59 -9.70
N SER A 137 -0.75 -6.33 -10.01
CA SER A 137 0.16 -5.49 -9.22
C SER A 137 -0.22 -4.03 -9.34
N GLN A 138 0.10 -3.27 -8.29
CA GLN A 138 -0.01 -1.82 -8.37
C GLN A 138 1.04 -1.27 -9.33
N THR A 139 0.66 -0.23 -10.05
CA THR A 139 1.55 0.47 -10.99
C THR A 139 1.58 1.96 -10.72
N ASN A 140 1.05 2.40 -9.61
CA ASN A 140 0.99 3.79 -9.23
C ASN A 140 1.57 4.02 -7.84
N MET A 141 2.24 5.16 -7.66
CA MET A 141 2.78 5.56 -6.36
C MET A 141 1.64 6.04 -5.46
N ALA A 142 1.59 5.52 -4.24
CA ALA A 142 0.62 5.94 -3.22
C ALA A 142 1.25 6.69 -2.05
N ASP A 143 2.58 6.76 -1.99
CA ASP A 143 3.29 7.46 -0.92
C ASP A 143 3.62 8.92 -1.24
N GLY A 144 4.02 9.68 -0.23
CA GLY A 144 4.31 11.10 -0.37
C GLY A 144 5.66 11.43 -1.01
N PHE A 145 6.56 10.45 -1.22
CA PHE A 145 7.85 10.72 -1.86
C PHE A 145 7.72 10.81 -3.38
N PRO A 146 8.34 11.82 -4.03
CA PRO A 146 9.14 12.92 -3.50
C PRO A 146 8.33 14.20 -3.18
N LEU A 147 7.01 14.18 -3.32
CA LEU A 147 6.17 15.37 -3.40
C LEU A 147 6.14 16.19 -2.12
N ILE A 148 6.07 15.52 -0.97
CA ILE A 148 6.02 16.17 0.35
C ILE A 148 7.40 16.59 0.89
N TYR A 149 8.48 16.26 0.18
CA TYR A 149 9.83 16.55 0.64
C TYR A 149 10.25 17.95 0.23
N GLU A 150 10.48 18.84 1.17
CA GLU A 150 10.81 20.25 0.94
C GLU A 150 12.22 20.48 0.38
N ASN A 151 13.12 19.51 0.51
CA ASN A 151 14.51 19.61 0.09
C ASN A 151 14.74 19.39 -1.42
N TYR A 152 13.68 19.08 -2.20
CA TYR A 152 13.75 18.93 -3.64
C TYR A 152 13.09 20.10 -4.35
N THR A 153 13.69 20.57 -5.46
CA THR A 153 13.06 21.54 -6.37
C THR A 153 11.86 20.90 -7.09
N PRO A 154 10.94 21.70 -7.64
CA PRO A 154 9.83 21.17 -8.43
C PRO A 154 10.29 20.26 -9.60
N GLU A 155 11.38 20.61 -10.27
CA GLU A 155 11.94 19.84 -11.38
C GLU A 155 12.52 18.51 -10.92
N GLU A 156 13.22 18.48 -9.78
CA GLU A 156 13.72 17.25 -9.17
C GLU A 156 12.57 16.36 -8.71
N LYS A 157 11.52 16.93 -8.12
CA LYS A 157 10.31 16.18 -7.74
C LYS A 157 9.66 15.50 -8.95
N ALA A 158 9.45 16.26 -10.04
CA ALA A 158 8.87 15.74 -11.28
C ALA A 158 9.73 14.60 -11.86
N PHE A 159 11.05 14.80 -11.93
CA PHE A 159 11.97 13.79 -12.42
C PHE A 159 11.96 12.50 -11.58
N LEU A 160 12.03 12.64 -10.25
CA LEU A 160 12.06 11.50 -9.34
C LEU A 160 10.72 10.74 -9.34
N ALA A 161 9.60 11.47 -9.34
CA ALA A 161 8.27 10.89 -9.40
C ALA A 161 8.06 10.10 -10.68
N LYS A 162 8.39 10.69 -11.84
CA LYS A 162 8.31 10.03 -13.14
C LYS A 162 9.17 8.76 -13.18
N ARG A 163 10.43 8.88 -12.79
CA ARG A 163 11.37 7.73 -12.81
C ARG A 163 10.88 6.59 -11.93
N ARG A 164 10.35 6.90 -10.75
CA ARG A 164 9.82 5.90 -9.84
C ARG A 164 8.60 5.21 -10.40
N GLN A 165 7.66 5.98 -10.94
CA GLN A 165 6.46 5.47 -11.59
C GLN A 165 6.80 4.55 -12.76
N ASP A 166 7.71 4.98 -13.64
CA ASP A 166 8.13 4.18 -14.79
C ASP A 166 8.77 2.85 -14.35
N ASN A 167 9.60 2.89 -13.30
CA ASN A 167 10.20 1.69 -12.75
C ASN A 167 9.15 0.72 -12.16
N MET A 168 8.15 1.24 -11.45
CA MET A 168 7.06 0.39 -10.91
C MET A 168 6.33 -0.34 -12.04
N ILE A 169 5.94 0.37 -13.09
CA ILE A 169 5.26 -0.23 -14.25
C ILE A 169 6.13 -1.33 -14.88
N ILE A 170 7.38 -1.00 -15.18
CA ILE A 170 8.32 -1.93 -15.83
C ILE A 170 8.55 -3.18 -14.97
N SER A 171 8.83 -2.99 -13.67
CA SER A 171 9.10 -4.12 -12.76
C SER A 171 7.87 -5.01 -12.56
N SER A 172 6.70 -4.42 -12.41
CA SER A 172 5.45 -5.18 -12.24
C SER A 172 5.13 -6.05 -13.45
N VAL A 173 5.29 -5.52 -14.67
CA VAL A 173 5.07 -6.32 -15.90
C VAL A 173 6.17 -7.35 -16.09
N LYS A 174 7.42 -7.05 -15.77
CA LYS A 174 8.52 -8.01 -15.79
C LYS A 174 8.29 -9.17 -14.82
N ASN A 175 7.77 -8.92 -13.63
CA ASN A 175 7.39 -9.98 -12.70
C ASN A 175 6.35 -10.93 -13.31
N ALA A 176 5.30 -10.36 -13.94
CA ALA A 176 4.28 -11.16 -14.61
C ALA A 176 4.86 -12.02 -15.75
N LEU A 177 5.73 -11.44 -16.58
CA LEU A 177 6.42 -12.18 -17.65
C LEU A 177 7.36 -13.25 -17.10
N SER A 178 8.02 -13.00 -15.98
CA SER A 178 8.96 -13.94 -15.35
C SER A 178 8.29 -15.21 -14.83
N VAL A 179 7.01 -15.13 -14.44
CA VAL A 179 6.20 -16.29 -14.03
C VAL A 179 5.41 -16.88 -15.19
N ASP A 180 5.58 -16.37 -16.41
CA ASP A 180 4.85 -16.77 -17.62
C ASP A 180 3.33 -16.55 -17.52
N ALA A 181 2.90 -15.44 -16.89
CA ALA A 181 1.50 -15.09 -16.81
C ALA A 181 0.89 -14.81 -18.18
N GLY A 182 -0.36 -15.27 -18.37
CA GLY A 182 -1.13 -15.01 -19.60
C GLY A 182 -1.71 -13.60 -19.65
N ALA A 183 -1.98 -13.02 -18.48
CA ALA A 183 -2.51 -11.67 -18.38
C ALA A 183 -1.89 -10.89 -17.20
N PHE A 184 -1.79 -9.58 -17.36
CA PHE A 184 -1.38 -8.65 -16.33
C PHE A 184 -2.47 -7.58 -16.12
N LEU A 185 -2.92 -7.43 -14.88
CA LEU A 185 -3.85 -6.39 -14.48
C LEU A 185 -3.18 -5.39 -13.54
N SER A 186 -3.13 -4.14 -14.00
CA SER A 186 -2.74 -3.00 -13.17
C SER A 186 -3.89 -2.55 -12.29
N TYR A 187 -3.64 -2.28 -11.02
CA TYR A 187 -4.60 -1.66 -10.10
C TYR A 187 -3.94 -0.51 -9.33
N ALA A 188 -4.70 0.13 -8.43
CA ALA A 188 -4.31 1.33 -7.66
C ALA A 188 -3.83 2.49 -8.56
N GLY A 189 -4.39 2.61 -9.77
CA GLY A 189 -3.91 3.54 -10.79
C GLY A 189 -4.42 4.97 -10.67
N MET A 190 -5.30 5.30 -9.72
CA MET A 190 -6.04 6.56 -9.67
C MET A 190 -5.78 7.36 -8.38
N ALA A 191 -4.56 7.39 -7.89
CA ALA A 191 -4.20 8.29 -6.80
C ALA A 191 -4.10 9.73 -7.32
N ILE A 192 -4.79 10.65 -6.66
CA ILE A 192 -4.79 12.08 -7.01
C ILE A 192 -4.11 12.83 -5.87
N PRO A 193 -2.97 13.49 -6.12
CA PRO A 193 -2.34 14.32 -5.09
C PRO A 193 -3.17 15.60 -4.87
N PHE A 194 -3.66 15.78 -3.65
CA PHE A 194 -4.34 17.01 -3.22
C PHE A 194 -3.35 17.99 -2.59
N ILE A 195 -2.25 18.27 -3.25
CA ILE A 195 -1.25 19.20 -2.75
C ILE A 195 -1.39 20.50 -3.52
N LYS A 196 -1.92 21.54 -2.85
CA LYS A 196 -2.06 22.88 -3.40
C LYS A 196 -0.70 23.41 -3.89
N GLY A 197 -0.66 23.88 -5.13
CA GLY A 197 0.56 24.43 -5.74
C GLY A 197 1.45 23.35 -6.39
N GLN A 198 1.02 22.09 -6.42
CA GLN A 198 1.72 20.99 -7.09
C GLN A 198 0.88 20.32 -8.20
N GLU A 199 -0.10 21.03 -8.73
CA GLU A 199 -1.02 20.53 -9.77
C GLU A 199 -0.28 20.13 -11.05
N ASN A 200 0.87 20.74 -11.32
CA ASN A 200 1.74 20.38 -12.44
C ASN A 200 2.37 18.99 -12.30
N LEU A 201 2.45 18.46 -11.08
CA LEU A 201 2.99 17.12 -10.85
C LEU A 201 2.00 15.99 -11.15
N LEU A 202 0.72 16.32 -11.38
CA LEU A 202 -0.28 15.36 -11.86
C LEU A 202 0.15 14.69 -13.18
N ASP A 203 0.87 15.39 -14.05
CA ASP A 203 1.36 14.84 -15.31
C ASP A 203 2.47 13.80 -15.12
N GLU A 204 3.28 13.95 -14.08
CA GLU A 204 4.52 13.20 -13.94
C GLU A 204 4.40 12.03 -12.95
N ALA A 205 3.60 12.17 -11.91
CA ALA A 205 3.62 11.27 -10.76
C ALA A 205 2.48 10.26 -10.72
N TYR A 206 1.31 10.57 -11.30
CA TYR A 206 0.11 9.82 -11.02
C TYR A 206 -0.68 9.51 -12.28
N CYS A 207 -1.46 8.42 -12.25
CA CYS A 207 -2.44 8.06 -13.26
C CYS A 207 -1.89 7.97 -14.69
N LYS A 208 -1.09 6.96 -14.97
CA LYS A 208 -0.62 6.72 -16.34
C LYS A 208 -1.69 5.98 -17.15
N SER A 209 -2.03 6.54 -18.32
CA SER A 209 -2.93 5.88 -19.28
C SER A 209 -2.33 4.59 -19.82
N LEU A 210 -3.17 3.70 -20.32
CA LEU A 210 -2.70 2.47 -20.97
C LEU A 210 -1.77 2.76 -22.14
N ASP A 211 -2.05 3.83 -22.92
CA ASP A 211 -1.18 4.24 -24.03
C ASP A 211 0.23 4.61 -23.54
N TYR A 212 0.30 5.32 -22.40
CA TYR A 212 1.59 5.61 -21.76
C TYR A 212 2.31 4.33 -21.35
N VAL A 213 1.60 3.43 -20.65
CA VAL A 213 2.14 2.14 -20.19
C VAL A 213 2.69 1.35 -21.38
N ASN A 214 1.90 1.18 -22.42
CA ASN A 214 2.31 0.45 -23.62
C ASN A 214 3.54 1.06 -24.29
N LYS A 215 3.56 2.38 -24.45
CA LYS A 215 4.72 3.10 -25.01
C LYS A 215 5.97 2.88 -24.16
N LEU A 216 5.86 3.04 -22.84
CA LEU A 216 6.97 2.86 -21.91
C LEU A 216 7.55 1.44 -21.99
N LEU A 217 6.69 0.42 -22.03
CA LEU A 217 7.11 -0.98 -22.10
C LEU A 217 7.85 -1.26 -23.40
N VAL A 218 7.32 -0.80 -24.54
CA VAL A 218 7.97 -0.94 -25.85
C VAL A 218 9.34 -0.25 -25.88
N GLU A 219 9.44 0.98 -25.36
CA GLU A 219 10.71 1.73 -25.30
C GLU A 219 11.76 1.03 -24.44
N ASN A 220 11.33 0.22 -23.46
CA ASN A 220 12.20 -0.56 -22.59
C ASN A 220 12.35 -2.04 -23.00
N ASN A 221 11.91 -2.42 -24.19
CA ASN A 221 11.95 -3.79 -24.72
C ASN A 221 11.24 -4.81 -23.83
N VAL A 222 10.12 -4.42 -23.21
CA VAL A 222 9.26 -5.28 -22.39
C VAL A 222 8.01 -5.62 -23.20
N ASP A 223 7.66 -6.90 -23.24
CA ASP A 223 6.44 -7.37 -23.92
C ASP A 223 5.21 -6.83 -23.19
N ASN A 224 4.36 -6.12 -23.92
CA ASN A 224 3.12 -5.52 -23.41
C ASN A 224 1.85 -6.28 -23.83
N SER A 225 1.99 -7.40 -24.54
CA SER A 225 0.85 -8.16 -25.08
C SER A 225 -0.07 -8.73 -24.00
N ILE A 226 0.45 -8.92 -22.78
CA ILE A 226 -0.31 -9.46 -21.63
C ILE A 226 -1.06 -8.39 -20.82
N VAL A 227 -0.86 -7.10 -21.11
CA VAL A 227 -1.44 -6.00 -20.32
C VAL A 227 -2.91 -5.83 -20.65
N LEU A 228 -3.77 -6.01 -19.64
CA LEU A 228 -5.22 -5.87 -19.79
C LEU A 228 -5.63 -4.40 -19.79
N ASP A 229 -6.56 -4.08 -20.69
CA ASP A 229 -7.28 -2.80 -20.72
C ASP A 229 -8.54 -2.89 -19.87
N MET A 230 -8.47 -2.52 -18.59
CA MET A 230 -9.61 -2.55 -17.67
C MET A 230 -9.75 -1.24 -16.91
N VAL A 231 -10.99 -0.90 -16.61
CA VAL A 231 -11.36 0.22 -15.73
C VAL A 231 -12.27 -0.29 -14.60
N PRO A 232 -12.41 0.44 -13.49
CA PRO A 232 -13.32 0.04 -12.42
C PRO A 232 -14.74 -0.26 -12.92
N GLY A 233 -15.21 -1.48 -12.62
CA GLY A 233 -16.51 -2.00 -13.06
C GLY A 233 -16.41 -3.05 -14.16
N ASP A 234 -15.31 -3.10 -14.90
CA ASP A 234 -15.07 -4.17 -15.88
C ASP A 234 -14.84 -5.52 -15.16
N SER A 235 -15.09 -6.60 -15.89
CA SER A 235 -14.78 -7.97 -15.44
C SER A 235 -13.90 -8.70 -16.44
N TYR A 236 -13.09 -9.61 -15.93
CA TYR A 236 -12.23 -10.48 -16.72
C TYR A 236 -12.48 -11.94 -16.34
N ASP A 237 -12.81 -12.75 -17.33
CA ASP A 237 -13.13 -14.18 -17.17
C ASP A 237 -12.05 -15.12 -17.73
N PHE A 238 -10.81 -14.64 -17.81
CA PHE A 238 -9.65 -15.30 -18.40
C PHE A 238 -9.68 -15.49 -19.93
N ASN A 239 -10.80 -15.23 -20.60
CA ASN A 239 -10.91 -15.25 -22.04
C ASN A 239 -11.07 -13.85 -22.63
N LYS A 240 -11.82 -13.02 -21.97
CA LYS A 240 -12.13 -11.66 -22.44
C LYS A 240 -12.37 -10.70 -21.28
N VAL A 241 -12.21 -9.43 -21.60
CA VAL A 241 -12.65 -8.33 -20.75
C VAL A 241 -14.08 -7.92 -21.15
N ASP A 242 -15.02 -7.99 -20.21
CA ASP A 242 -16.36 -7.44 -20.39
C ASP A 242 -16.40 -6.00 -19.84
N LYS A 243 -16.63 -5.05 -20.73
CA LYS A 243 -16.63 -3.61 -20.44
C LYS A 243 -17.99 -3.15 -19.93
N LEU A 244 -18.11 -2.89 -18.62
CA LEU A 244 -19.36 -2.44 -18.02
C LEU A 244 -19.89 -1.13 -18.64
N PHE A 245 -19.00 -0.18 -18.92
CA PHE A 245 -19.37 1.13 -19.45
C PHE A 245 -19.00 1.30 -20.93
N GLY A 246 -18.53 0.24 -21.61
CA GLY A 246 -18.09 0.31 -22.99
C GLY A 246 -16.88 1.23 -23.21
N LYS A 247 -16.15 1.58 -22.16
CA LYS A 247 -14.99 2.48 -22.21
C LYS A 247 -13.71 1.70 -22.13
N ASN A 248 -12.74 2.15 -22.90
CA ASN A 248 -11.35 1.75 -22.75
C ASN A 248 -10.69 2.54 -21.61
N TYR A 249 -9.49 2.14 -21.22
CA TYR A 249 -8.67 2.88 -20.27
C TYR A 249 -8.66 4.36 -20.65
N PHE A 250 -8.85 5.25 -19.70
CA PHE A 250 -8.89 6.68 -19.96
C PHE A 250 -7.59 7.13 -20.62
N ASN A 251 -7.68 8.00 -21.60
CA ASN A 251 -6.49 8.66 -22.12
C ASN A 251 -5.93 9.63 -21.06
N HIS A 252 -4.66 10.01 -21.22
CA HIS A 252 -3.96 10.84 -20.25
C HIS A 252 -4.67 12.18 -19.96
N GLU A 253 -5.17 12.84 -20.99
CA GLU A 253 -5.87 14.13 -20.86
C GLU A 253 -7.22 13.98 -20.14
N GLU A 254 -7.95 12.87 -20.37
CA GLU A 254 -9.19 12.57 -19.65
C GLU A 254 -8.94 12.32 -18.17
N ILE A 255 -7.89 11.57 -17.82
CA ILE A 255 -7.49 11.32 -16.42
C ILE A 255 -7.11 12.63 -15.76
N LYS A 256 -6.29 13.44 -16.41
CA LYS A 256 -5.87 14.75 -15.92
C LYS A 256 -7.07 15.66 -15.67
N GLN A 257 -7.98 15.76 -16.65
CA GLN A 257 -9.17 16.59 -16.50
C GLN A 257 -10.08 16.09 -15.38
N ALA A 258 -10.30 14.78 -15.28
CA ALA A 258 -11.08 14.19 -14.20
C ALA A 258 -10.44 14.46 -12.83
N SER A 259 -9.12 14.43 -12.72
CA SER A 259 -8.38 14.75 -11.50
C SER A 259 -8.55 16.22 -11.11
N VAL A 260 -8.44 17.13 -12.07
CA VAL A 260 -8.66 18.58 -11.84
C VAL A 260 -10.10 18.87 -11.41
N ASP A 261 -11.08 18.21 -12.02
CA ASP A 261 -12.49 18.41 -11.69
C ASP A 261 -12.81 17.83 -10.30
N PHE A 262 -12.23 16.71 -9.96
CA PHE A 262 -12.31 16.13 -8.61
C PHE A 262 -11.68 17.07 -7.58
N TYR A 263 -10.49 17.58 -7.84
CA TYR A 263 -9.81 18.54 -6.98
C TYR A 263 -10.68 19.78 -6.72
N LYS A 264 -11.27 20.39 -7.76
CA LYS A 264 -12.17 21.54 -7.62
C LYS A 264 -13.40 21.21 -6.78
N LYS A 265 -14.00 20.04 -6.99
CA LYS A 265 -15.19 19.58 -6.24
C LYS A 265 -14.91 19.43 -4.75
N TYR A 266 -13.71 19.06 -4.39
CA TYR A 266 -13.27 18.84 -3.01
C TYR A 266 -12.31 19.94 -2.52
N GLU A 267 -12.44 21.15 -3.05
CA GLU A 267 -11.63 22.32 -2.67
C GLU A 267 -11.65 22.61 -1.15
N TRP A 268 -12.71 22.18 -0.45
CA TRP A 268 -12.77 22.25 1.01
C TRP A 268 -11.67 21.42 1.71
N ILE A 269 -11.17 20.36 1.10
CA ILE A 269 -10.03 19.59 1.61
C ILE A 269 -8.75 20.43 1.57
N ASN A 270 -8.69 21.41 0.64
CA ASN A 270 -7.58 22.32 0.51
C ASN A 270 -7.65 23.50 1.50
N ASN A 271 -8.82 23.72 2.10
CA ASN A 271 -8.99 24.64 3.22
C ASN A 271 -8.62 23.96 4.55
N CYS A 272 -7.61 23.09 4.51
CA CYS A 272 -7.02 22.49 5.70
C CYS A 272 -6.54 23.53 6.73
N ASP A 273 -6.31 24.79 6.32
CA ASP A 273 -5.95 25.88 7.24
C ASP A 273 -6.99 26.02 8.36
N THR A 274 -8.29 25.91 8.04
CA THR A 274 -9.36 25.99 9.06
C THR A 274 -9.42 24.73 9.92
N TYR A 275 -9.16 23.56 9.34
CA TYR A 275 -9.08 22.31 10.07
C TYR A 275 -7.81 22.26 10.92
N GLN A 276 -6.70 22.73 10.39
CA GLN A 276 -5.42 22.89 11.10
C GLN A 276 -5.54 23.83 12.29
N GLU A 277 -6.29 24.95 12.14
CA GLU A 277 -6.55 25.86 13.26
C GLU A 277 -7.43 25.27 14.35
N SER A 278 -8.40 24.42 13.99
CA SER A 278 -9.27 23.73 14.95
C SER A 278 -8.58 22.60 15.72
N MET A 279 -7.44 22.13 15.20
CA MET A 279 -6.65 21.01 15.75
C MET A 279 -5.36 21.50 16.44
N LYS A 280 -5.21 22.80 16.68
CA LYS A 280 -4.04 23.32 17.39
C LYS A 280 -4.02 22.83 18.82
N LEU A 281 -3.06 21.97 19.11
CA LEU A 281 -2.76 21.56 20.47
C LEU A 281 -2.04 22.68 21.24
N SER A 282 -2.36 22.81 22.51
CA SER A 282 -1.59 23.63 23.45
C SER A 282 -0.16 23.07 23.61
N ALA A 283 0.74 23.89 24.14
CA ALA A 283 2.11 23.43 24.41
C ALA A 283 2.14 22.22 25.38
N ASP A 284 1.24 22.20 26.38
CA ASP A 284 1.14 21.08 27.32
C ASP A 284 0.66 19.79 26.65
N GLU A 285 -0.36 19.87 25.78
CA GLU A 285 -0.84 18.72 25.00
C GLU A 285 0.24 18.20 24.04
N LYS A 286 0.95 19.07 23.34
CA LYS A 286 2.10 18.71 22.49
C LYS A 286 3.18 18.01 23.31
N GLY A 287 3.53 18.57 24.47
CA GLY A 287 4.50 17.98 25.38
C GLY A 287 4.07 16.58 25.85
N GLY A 288 2.79 16.43 26.22
CA GLY A 288 2.22 15.15 26.66
C GLY A 288 2.23 14.08 25.56
N LEU A 289 1.89 14.46 24.32
CA LEU A 289 1.96 13.54 23.18
C LEU A 289 3.39 13.09 22.87
N LEU A 290 4.37 14.00 22.92
CA LEU A 290 5.77 13.63 22.73
C LEU A 290 6.27 12.72 23.84
N ASP A 291 5.90 12.95 25.10
CA ASP A 291 6.28 12.08 26.21
C ASP A 291 5.69 10.67 26.05
N LEU A 292 4.42 10.56 25.63
CA LEU A 292 3.76 9.30 25.35
C LEU A 292 4.44 8.55 24.20
N PHE A 293 4.68 9.26 23.09
CA PHE A 293 5.34 8.67 21.92
C PHE A 293 6.74 8.17 22.27
N LEU A 294 7.55 9.02 22.90
CA LEU A 294 8.94 8.67 23.25
C LEU A 294 9.00 7.54 24.26
N GLY A 295 8.07 7.49 25.23
CA GLY A 295 7.96 6.40 26.19
C GLY A 295 7.67 5.07 25.48
N ASN A 296 6.66 5.04 24.64
CA ASN A 296 6.29 3.85 23.85
C ASN A 296 7.40 3.43 22.89
N PHE A 297 8.03 4.39 22.21
CA PHE A 297 9.13 4.11 21.29
C PHE A 297 10.34 3.52 22.02
N LYS A 298 10.72 4.08 23.17
CA LYS A 298 11.81 3.53 23.99
C LYS A 298 11.53 2.11 24.45
N GLU A 299 10.32 1.83 24.95
CA GLU A 299 9.92 0.48 25.33
C GLU A 299 9.95 -0.48 24.13
N PHE A 300 9.46 -0.06 22.98
CA PHE A 300 9.50 -0.86 21.75
C PHE A 300 10.93 -1.22 21.36
N VAL A 301 11.82 -0.23 21.33
CA VAL A 301 13.23 -0.43 20.97
C VAL A 301 13.90 -1.38 21.95
N LEU A 302 13.76 -1.15 23.25
CA LEU A 302 14.37 -2.01 24.27
C LEU A 302 13.79 -3.44 24.25
N LYS A 303 12.51 -3.60 23.96
CA LYS A 303 11.87 -4.91 23.87
C LYS A 303 12.33 -5.69 22.63
N LYS A 304 12.49 -5.00 21.49
CA LYS A 304 12.85 -5.64 20.23
C LYS A 304 14.33 -5.96 20.10
N TYR A 305 15.17 -5.09 20.60
CA TYR A 305 16.62 -5.16 20.42
C TYR A 305 17.43 -5.42 21.70
N GLY A 306 16.74 -5.63 22.82
CA GLY A 306 17.41 -5.88 24.09
C GLY A 306 17.96 -4.61 24.74
N LYS A 307 19.10 -4.74 25.40
CA LYS A 307 19.77 -3.58 25.99
C LYS A 307 20.46 -2.76 24.90
N THR A 308 20.63 -1.45 25.16
CA THR A 308 21.32 -0.52 24.25
C THR A 308 22.72 -0.96 23.85
N GLU A 309 23.36 -1.82 24.61
CA GLU A 309 24.66 -2.44 24.32
C GLU A 309 24.66 -3.33 23.04
N ASP A 310 23.47 -3.81 22.63
CA ASP A 310 23.31 -4.64 21.43
C ASP A 310 23.30 -3.82 20.11
N PHE A 311 23.26 -2.50 20.19
CA PHE A 311 23.41 -1.60 19.04
C PHE A 311 24.87 -1.36 18.65
N HIS A 312 25.71 -2.39 18.58
CA HIS A 312 27.10 -2.33 18.11
C HIS A 312 27.91 -1.12 18.59
N GLY A 313 27.59 -0.61 19.78
CA GLY A 313 28.27 0.55 20.38
C GLY A 313 27.78 1.92 19.90
N ASP A 314 26.87 1.98 18.91
CA ASP A 314 26.30 3.25 18.44
C ASP A 314 25.07 3.61 19.28
N VAL A 315 25.32 4.39 20.31
CA VAL A 315 24.24 4.97 21.12
C VAL A 315 23.85 6.30 20.52
N PHE A 316 22.57 6.51 20.32
CA PHE A 316 22.08 7.73 19.69
C PHE A 316 21.00 8.40 20.55
N ASN A 317 20.95 9.73 20.45
CA ASN A 317 19.90 10.54 21.01
C ASN A 317 19.07 11.15 19.87
N ILE A 318 17.74 11.17 20.04
CA ILE A 318 16.82 11.77 19.09
C ILE A 318 16.16 12.97 19.76
N LYS A 319 16.25 14.14 19.11
CA LYS A 319 15.54 15.33 19.51
C LYS A 319 14.33 15.54 18.61
N LEU A 320 13.16 15.71 19.20
CA LEU A 320 11.91 16.03 18.51
C LEU A 320 11.47 17.44 18.88
N THR A 321 11.10 18.22 17.86
CA THR A 321 10.62 19.60 18.03
C THR A 321 9.38 19.83 17.16
N PHE A 322 8.50 20.75 17.59
CA PHE A 322 7.46 21.31 16.74
C PHE A 322 7.93 22.65 16.17
N LYS A 323 7.71 22.86 14.86
CA LYS A 323 8.10 24.11 14.17
C LYS A 323 7.42 25.36 14.70
N ASP A 324 6.21 25.23 15.22
CA ASP A 324 5.35 26.33 15.66
C ASP A 324 5.39 26.58 17.17
N SER A 325 6.28 25.92 17.89
CA SER A 325 6.39 26.07 19.34
C SER A 325 7.79 25.76 19.84
N ASP A 326 8.11 26.26 21.03
CA ASP A 326 9.36 25.96 21.73
C ASP A 326 9.32 24.57 22.43
N VAL A 327 8.31 23.75 22.13
CA VAL A 327 8.20 22.41 22.71
C VAL A 327 9.18 21.51 22.05
N GLU A 328 10.13 21.02 22.83
CA GLU A 328 11.12 20.02 22.40
C GLU A 328 11.25 18.90 23.43
N LYS A 329 11.52 17.71 22.97
CA LYS A 329 11.81 16.53 23.78
C LYS A 329 12.98 15.75 23.20
N THR A 330 13.80 15.24 24.08
CA THR A 330 14.93 14.38 23.69
C THR A 330 14.73 13.00 24.30
N ILE A 331 14.86 11.96 23.48
CA ILE A 331 14.99 10.59 23.96
C ILE A 331 16.47 10.23 23.95
N SER A 332 16.96 9.81 25.11
CA SER A 332 18.34 9.37 25.29
C SER A 332 18.34 7.86 25.51
N PHE A 333 19.18 7.19 24.74
CA PHE A 333 19.51 5.78 24.92
C PHE A 333 20.81 5.62 25.71
N ASN A 334 21.58 6.73 25.83
CA ASN A 334 22.74 6.85 26.71
C ASN A 334 22.85 8.32 27.16
N ASP A 335 23.03 8.54 28.44
CA ASP A 335 23.07 9.87 29.06
C ASP A 335 24.27 10.71 28.60
N ASP A 336 25.35 10.06 28.13
CA ASP A 336 26.60 10.71 27.70
C ASP A 336 26.72 10.89 26.17
N ALA A 337 25.72 10.48 25.39
CA ALA A 337 25.81 10.55 23.93
C ALA A 337 25.42 11.91 23.37
N GLU A 338 26.10 12.34 22.30
CA GLU A 338 25.74 13.51 21.52
C GLU A 338 24.39 13.30 20.79
N ILE A 339 23.70 14.39 20.43
CA ILE A 339 22.50 14.32 19.62
C ILE A 339 22.90 14.00 18.18
N HIS A 340 22.54 12.79 17.72
CA HIS A 340 22.88 12.32 16.38
C HIS A 340 21.82 12.68 15.34
N ALA A 341 20.57 12.93 15.75
CA ALA A 341 19.49 13.32 14.86
C ALA A 341 18.54 14.32 15.52
N THR A 342 18.12 15.30 14.76
CA THR A 342 17.04 16.22 15.14
C THR A 342 15.94 16.13 14.10
N PHE A 343 14.73 15.84 14.55
CA PHE A 343 13.55 15.86 13.70
C PHE A 343 12.67 17.04 14.09
N THR A 344 12.31 17.83 13.11
CA THR A 344 11.38 18.94 13.29
C THR A 344 10.11 18.64 12.52
N PHE A 345 8.97 18.70 13.20
CA PHE A 345 7.68 18.35 12.66
C PHE A 345 6.81 19.60 12.52
N ASP A 346 6.02 19.66 11.45
CA ASP A 346 4.84 20.50 11.41
C ASP A 346 3.76 19.90 12.31
N VAL A 347 2.91 20.76 12.89
CA VAL A 347 1.88 20.36 13.86
C VAL A 347 0.99 19.24 13.34
N VAL A 348 0.53 19.34 12.10
CA VAL A 348 -0.48 18.45 11.54
C VAL A 348 0.01 17.02 11.29
N PRO A 349 1.17 16.78 10.66
CA PRO A 349 1.64 15.42 10.46
C PRO A 349 1.93 14.69 11.77
N MET A 350 2.43 15.41 12.78
CA MET A 350 2.79 14.82 14.06
C MET A 350 1.55 14.42 14.88
N GLU A 351 0.53 15.24 14.88
CA GLU A 351 -0.75 14.95 15.54
C GLU A 351 -1.41 13.70 14.96
N LYS A 352 -1.35 13.49 13.65
CA LYS A 352 -1.85 12.28 12.99
C LYS A 352 -1.03 11.02 13.29
N ILE A 353 0.27 11.18 13.53
CA ILE A 353 1.15 10.04 13.85
C ILE A 353 0.98 9.60 15.30
N LEU A 354 0.64 10.54 16.19
CA LEU A 354 0.57 10.28 17.63
C LEU A 354 -0.83 9.92 18.14
N THR A 355 -1.88 10.15 17.37
CA THR A 355 -3.26 9.75 17.68
C THR A 355 -3.64 8.46 17.00
#